data_77365caf59d89d6f80360c4867742e88
#
_entry.id   77365caf59d89d6f80360c4867742e88
#
_cell.length_a   1.000
_cell.length_b   1.000
_cell.length_c   1.000
_cell.angle_alpha   90.00
_cell.angle_beta   90.00
_cell.angle_gamma   90.00
#
_symmetry.space_group_name_H-M   'P 1'
#
loop_
_entity.id
_entity.type
_entity.pdbx_description
1 polymer ?
#
loop_
_entity_poly.entity_id
_entity_poly.type
_entity_poly.pdbx_seq_one_letter_code
_entity_poly.pdbx_strand_id
1 'polypeptide(L)'
;CLLFGGISSADQLPPAAPYVFGYPNQLSYVPGDDVSLHLSTSSDTIALVVERIGLERIKVLEKNDLVGAAHAIPDRASSHGCNWPESFRFTIPEDWRSGYYQVILSVNKGQTKSSMFFVVRSGTPGKNSKILLQLSANTYNAYTNWGGHSLYSYHDRDGLQGHRVSFNRPLSSQFFNWEAPFANWAEANGIALDFAVNSDLEFHPEILKHYKLVLSVGHDEYWSSPMRDNLEKYIADGGNVAFFSGNTCCWQVRSEEDGRALTCYKQWYNIDPVFRQGNHRLLSTLWSHHLVDRPENKLTGVGFLRGGYHKSHGQF
;
A
#
# COMPACT_ATOMS: atom_id res chain seq x y z
N CYS A 1 33.54 28.53 -32.86
CA CYS A 1 32.22 27.91 -32.91
C CYS A 1 32.35 26.46 -32.47
N LEU A 2 32.14 26.18 -31.20
CA LEU A 2 32.09 24.82 -30.63
C LEU A 2 30.65 24.52 -30.27
N LEU A 3 30.04 23.60 -31.00
CA LEU A 3 28.73 23.05 -30.75
C LEU A 3 28.80 22.12 -29.52
N PHE A 4 28.25 22.55 -28.39
CA PHE A 4 27.94 21.64 -27.31
C PHE A 4 26.60 20.96 -27.65
N GLY A 5 26.69 19.72 -28.11
CA GLY A 5 25.53 18.83 -28.17
C GLY A 5 25.06 18.52 -26.76
N GLY A 6 23.83 18.94 -26.43
CA GLY A 6 23.18 18.57 -25.19
C GLY A 6 23.01 17.05 -25.14
N ILE A 7 23.55 16.44 -24.09
CA ILE A 7 23.27 15.05 -23.75
C ILE A 7 21.86 15.06 -23.16
N SER A 8 20.92 14.45 -23.87
CA SER A 8 19.59 14.08 -23.41
C SER A 8 19.72 13.36 -22.06
N SER A 9 18.88 13.72 -21.10
CA SER A 9 18.72 12.99 -19.84
C SER A 9 18.50 11.50 -20.16
N ALA A 10 19.53 10.70 -19.93
CA ALA A 10 19.47 9.27 -20.19
C ALA A 10 18.54 8.66 -19.16
N ASP A 11 17.51 7.95 -19.65
CA ASP A 11 16.81 6.93 -18.86
C ASP A 11 17.84 6.15 -18.07
N GLN A 12 17.72 6.10 -16.75
CA GLN A 12 18.69 5.39 -15.92
C GLN A 12 18.70 3.93 -16.37
N LEU A 13 19.84 3.49 -16.88
CA LEU A 13 20.03 2.08 -17.19
C LEU A 13 19.87 1.25 -15.91
N PRO A 14 19.22 0.09 -15.98
CA PRO A 14 19.12 -0.80 -14.83
C PRO A 14 20.52 -1.18 -14.31
N PRO A 15 20.64 -1.45 -13.01
CA PRO A 15 21.93 -1.75 -12.39
C PRO A 15 22.65 -2.91 -13.08
N ALA A 16 24.00 -2.85 -13.15
CA ALA A 16 24.85 -3.87 -13.78
C ALA A 16 24.79 -5.24 -13.08
N ALA A 17 24.32 -5.31 -11.82
CA ALA A 17 24.11 -6.55 -11.08
C ALA A 17 22.76 -7.21 -11.44
N PRO A 18 22.63 -8.54 -11.35
CA PRO A 18 21.36 -9.22 -11.56
C PRO A 18 20.27 -8.63 -10.67
N TYR A 19 19.10 -8.32 -11.27
CA TYR A 19 17.95 -7.79 -10.55
C TYR A 19 16.66 -8.40 -11.07
N VAL A 20 15.62 -8.36 -10.25
CA VAL A 20 14.23 -8.58 -10.61
C VAL A 20 13.34 -7.69 -9.74
N PHE A 21 12.43 -6.97 -10.37
CA PHE A 21 11.43 -6.11 -9.70
C PHE A 21 10.06 -6.36 -10.29
N GLY A 22 9.01 -6.05 -9.54
CA GLY A 22 7.67 -6.14 -10.05
C GLY A 22 6.64 -5.46 -9.15
N TYR A 23 5.45 -5.25 -9.71
CA TYR A 23 4.27 -4.78 -9.01
C TYR A 23 3.01 -5.32 -9.69
N PRO A 24 1.90 -5.53 -8.96
CA PRO A 24 0.61 -5.89 -9.53
C PRO A 24 -0.11 -4.63 -10.04
N ASN A 25 -1.04 -4.79 -10.99
CA ASN A 25 -1.85 -3.68 -11.49
C ASN A 25 -2.81 -3.10 -10.44
N GLN A 26 -3.13 -3.87 -9.39
CA GLN A 26 -3.93 -3.46 -8.23
C GLN A 26 -3.39 -4.13 -6.96
N LEU A 27 -3.74 -3.61 -5.79
CA LEU A 27 -3.37 -4.25 -4.52
C LEU A 27 -4.48 -5.12 -3.93
N SER A 28 -5.69 -5.04 -4.44
CA SER A 28 -6.86 -5.74 -3.90
C SER A 28 -7.70 -6.35 -5.01
N TYR A 29 -8.07 -7.60 -4.83
CA TYR A 29 -8.83 -8.40 -5.79
C TYR A 29 -9.87 -9.25 -5.08
N VAL A 30 -10.81 -9.83 -5.83
CA VAL A 30 -11.69 -10.91 -5.38
C VAL A 30 -11.46 -12.17 -6.21
N PRO A 31 -11.88 -13.38 -5.75
CA PRO A 31 -11.90 -14.56 -6.60
C PRO A 31 -12.62 -14.30 -7.92
N GLY A 32 -12.05 -14.79 -9.01
CA GLY A 32 -12.50 -14.52 -10.39
C GLY A 32 -11.82 -13.33 -11.07
N ASP A 33 -11.17 -12.43 -10.32
CA ASP A 33 -10.43 -11.29 -10.91
C ASP A 33 -9.12 -11.75 -11.58
N ASP A 34 -8.70 -10.99 -12.59
CA ASP A 34 -7.40 -11.14 -13.23
C ASP A 34 -6.34 -10.29 -12.54
N VAL A 35 -5.28 -10.93 -12.10
CA VAL A 35 -4.06 -10.28 -11.59
C VAL A 35 -3.08 -10.11 -12.73
N SER A 36 -2.77 -8.87 -13.08
CA SER A 36 -1.71 -8.54 -14.05
C SER A 36 -0.44 -8.12 -13.30
N LEU A 37 0.67 -8.75 -13.62
CA LEU A 37 1.97 -8.47 -13.03
C LEU A 37 2.87 -7.77 -14.06
N HIS A 38 3.48 -6.69 -13.62
CA HIS A 38 4.42 -5.86 -14.37
C HIS A 38 5.82 -6.10 -13.83
N LEU A 39 6.68 -6.77 -14.61
CA LEU A 39 7.99 -7.24 -14.16
C LEU A 39 9.11 -6.58 -14.95
N SER A 40 10.26 -6.34 -14.31
CA SER A 40 11.49 -5.92 -14.96
C SER A 40 12.67 -6.68 -14.39
N THR A 41 13.54 -7.20 -15.26
CA THR A 41 14.70 -7.99 -14.85
C THR A 41 15.82 -7.90 -15.85
N SER A 42 17.04 -8.15 -15.37
CA SER A 42 18.23 -8.33 -16.20
C SER A 42 18.43 -9.75 -16.74
N SER A 43 17.52 -10.69 -16.42
CA SER A 43 17.62 -12.10 -16.81
C SER A 43 16.59 -12.48 -17.86
N ASP A 44 16.90 -13.46 -18.72
CA ASP A 44 16.01 -13.94 -19.77
C ASP A 44 14.77 -14.68 -19.24
N THR A 45 14.87 -15.21 -18.02
CA THR A 45 13.79 -15.97 -17.37
C THR A 45 13.59 -15.58 -15.92
N ILE A 46 12.33 -15.64 -15.46
CA ILE A 46 11.92 -15.40 -14.09
C ILE A 46 11.18 -16.62 -13.57
N ALA A 47 11.52 -17.05 -12.36
CA ALA A 47 10.68 -17.95 -11.59
C ALA A 47 9.82 -17.14 -10.61
N LEU A 48 8.55 -17.52 -10.48
CA LEU A 48 7.53 -16.86 -9.66
C LEU A 48 6.82 -17.87 -8.78
N VAL A 49 6.68 -17.54 -7.50
CA VAL A 49 5.87 -18.30 -6.55
C VAL A 49 4.90 -17.34 -5.88
N VAL A 50 3.63 -17.72 -5.79
CA VAL A 50 2.62 -17.02 -4.99
C VAL A 50 2.32 -17.84 -3.76
N GLU A 51 2.43 -17.22 -2.60
CA GLU A 51 2.11 -17.82 -1.30
C GLU A 51 1.04 -17.00 -0.58
N ARG A 52 0.00 -17.67 -0.08
CA ARG A 52 -0.87 -17.08 0.93
C ARG A 52 -0.13 -17.10 2.28
N ILE A 53 -0.06 -15.95 2.92
CA ILE A 53 0.61 -15.79 4.21
C ILE A 53 -0.43 -15.82 5.33
N GLY A 54 -0.25 -16.72 6.27
CA GLY A 54 -1.03 -16.89 7.49
C GLY A 54 -0.15 -17.62 8.50
N LEU A 55 -0.77 -18.34 9.44
CA LEU A 55 -0.05 -19.20 10.38
C LEU A 55 0.91 -20.15 9.64
N GLU A 56 0.47 -20.65 8.51
CA GLU A 56 1.30 -21.38 7.56
C GLU A 56 1.40 -20.58 6.25
N ARG A 57 2.55 -20.72 5.57
CA ARG A 57 2.74 -20.25 4.20
C ARG A 57 2.25 -21.32 3.25
N ILE A 58 1.24 -21.00 2.45
CA ILE A 58 0.64 -21.95 1.51
C ILE A 58 0.98 -21.50 0.10
N LYS A 59 1.81 -22.30 -0.60
CA LYS A 59 2.09 -22.06 -2.02
C LYS A 59 0.82 -22.38 -2.83
N VAL A 60 0.34 -21.39 -3.58
CA VAL A 60 -0.90 -21.48 -4.37
C VAL A 60 -0.66 -21.38 -5.87
N LEU A 61 0.47 -20.82 -6.31
CA LEU A 61 0.85 -20.75 -7.72
C LEU A 61 2.38 -20.82 -7.86
N GLU A 62 2.86 -21.50 -8.90
CA GLU A 62 4.27 -21.53 -9.26
C GLU A 62 4.43 -21.47 -10.78
N LYS A 63 5.36 -20.66 -11.26
CA LYS A 63 5.79 -20.56 -12.66
C LYS A 63 7.30 -20.42 -12.71
N ASN A 64 7.96 -21.22 -13.56
CA ASN A 64 9.43 -21.27 -13.55
C ASN A 64 10.09 -20.64 -14.79
N ASP A 65 9.35 -20.42 -15.86
CA ASP A 65 9.90 -20.05 -17.16
C ASP A 65 9.20 -18.82 -17.77
N LEU A 66 8.90 -17.80 -16.91
CA LEU A 66 8.36 -16.56 -17.43
C LEU A 66 9.44 -15.80 -18.19
N VAL A 67 9.10 -15.28 -19.36
CA VAL A 67 10.02 -14.48 -20.16
C VAL A 67 10.39 -13.21 -19.41
N GLY A 68 11.70 -13.00 -19.21
CA GLY A 68 12.24 -11.80 -18.58
C GLY A 68 12.53 -10.72 -19.62
N ALA A 69 12.33 -9.49 -19.22
CA ALA A 69 12.67 -8.30 -19.99
C ALA A 69 13.12 -7.16 -19.07
N ALA A 70 14.12 -6.40 -19.53
CA ALA A 70 14.55 -5.18 -18.83
C ALA A 70 13.70 -4.00 -19.29
N HIS A 71 13.15 -3.28 -18.32
CA HIS A 71 12.40 -2.05 -18.56
C HIS A 71 13.06 -0.88 -17.84
N ALA A 72 13.08 0.29 -18.48
CA ALA A 72 13.61 1.51 -17.89
C ALA A 72 12.85 1.89 -16.61
N ILE A 73 13.56 2.47 -15.66
CA ILE A 73 12.97 3.09 -14.48
C ILE A 73 12.81 4.58 -14.79
N PRO A 74 11.58 5.09 -14.98
CA PRO A 74 11.38 6.51 -15.26
C PRO A 74 11.86 7.39 -14.11
N ASP A 75 12.35 8.59 -14.39
CA ASP A 75 12.78 9.56 -13.37
C ASP A 75 11.68 9.87 -12.34
N ARG A 76 10.41 9.80 -12.78
CA ARG A 76 9.25 10.05 -11.94
C ARG A 76 8.56 8.76 -11.45
N ALA A 77 9.26 7.62 -11.43
CA ALA A 77 8.68 6.33 -11.04
C ALA A 77 8.03 6.36 -9.67
N SER A 78 8.65 7.02 -8.69
CA SER A 78 8.10 7.13 -7.34
C SER A 78 6.74 7.81 -7.28
N SER A 79 6.50 8.81 -8.13
CA SER A 79 5.27 9.63 -8.13
C SER A 79 4.27 9.25 -9.23
N HIS A 80 4.74 8.78 -10.42
CA HIS A 80 3.88 8.53 -11.57
C HIS A 80 3.91 7.07 -12.05
N GLY A 81 4.62 6.21 -11.31
CA GLY A 81 4.72 4.78 -11.63
C GLY A 81 5.73 4.48 -12.74
N CYS A 82 5.95 3.19 -12.95
CA CYS A 82 6.87 2.67 -13.94
C CYS A 82 6.24 2.51 -15.31
N ASN A 83 4.94 2.25 -15.37
CA ASN A 83 4.18 1.99 -16.60
C ASN A 83 4.81 0.86 -17.45
N TRP A 84 5.41 -0.15 -16.80
CA TRP A 84 5.92 -1.32 -17.48
C TRP A 84 4.79 -2.11 -18.13
N PRO A 85 5.04 -2.78 -19.26
CA PRO A 85 4.03 -3.64 -19.87
C PRO A 85 3.67 -4.81 -18.95
N GLU A 86 2.51 -5.40 -19.16
CA GLU A 86 2.11 -6.64 -18.51
C GLU A 86 3.06 -7.77 -18.93
N SER A 87 3.63 -8.45 -17.94
CA SER A 87 4.57 -9.57 -18.15
C SER A 87 3.91 -10.94 -17.91
N PHE A 88 2.95 -10.98 -16.99
CA PHE A 88 2.23 -12.21 -16.67
C PHE A 88 0.85 -11.88 -16.12
N ARG A 89 -0.14 -12.71 -16.49
CA ARG A 89 -1.52 -12.62 -16.00
C ARG A 89 -2.00 -13.99 -15.55
N PHE A 90 -2.82 -14.00 -14.51
CA PHE A 90 -3.57 -15.17 -14.08
C PHE A 90 -4.88 -14.74 -13.41
N THR A 91 -5.88 -15.60 -13.47
CA THR A 91 -7.16 -15.40 -12.79
C THR A 91 -7.10 -16.04 -11.40
N ILE A 92 -7.58 -15.34 -10.38
CA ILE A 92 -7.66 -15.87 -9.01
C ILE A 92 -8.73 -16.96 -8.95
N PRO A 93 -8.38 -18.21 -8.57
CA PRO A 93 -9.35 -19.29 -8.41
C PRO A 93 -10.43 -18.98 -7.36
N GLU A 94 -11.63 -19.53 -7.57
CA GLU A 94 -12.79 -19.33 -6.67
C GLU A 94 -12.58 -19.83 -5.23
N ASP A 95 -11.67 -20.78 -5.06
CA ASP A 95 -11.34 -21.40 -3.76
C ASP A 95 -10.23 -20.67 -2.99
N TRP A 96 -9.66 -19.61 -3.57
CA TRP A 96 -8.66 -18.83 -2.82
C TRP A 96 -9.33 -18.07 -1.69
N ARG A 97 -8.78 -18.28 -0.49
CA ARG A 97 -9.28 -17.64 0.73
C ARG A 97 -8.85 -16.17 0.80
N SER A 98 -9.66 -15.36 1.45
CA SER A 98 -9.25 -14.00 1.81
C SER A 98 -7.92 -14.02 2.57
N GLY A 99 -7.02 -13.07 2.25
CA GLY A 99 -5.70 -13.01 2.86
C GLY A 99 -4.70 -12.13 2.14
N TYR A 100 -3.52 -12.04 2.72
CA TYR A 100 -2.33 -11.43 2.12
C TYR A 100 -1.59 -12.49 1.29
N TYR A 101 -1.29 -12.13 0.05
CA TYR A 101 -0.57 -12.99 -0.89
C TYR A 101 0.77 -12.36 -1.26
N GLN A 102 1.85 -13.06 -0.95
CA GLN A 102 3.19 -12.67 -1.34
C GLN A 102 3.56 -13.32 -2.67
N VAL A 103 4.00 -12.51 -3.63
CA VAL A 103 4.58 -12.98 -4.88
C VAL A 103 6.09 -12.88 -4.76
N ILE A 104 6.77 -14.00 -4.82
CA ILE A 104 8.23 -14.09 -4.76
C ILE A 104 8.73 -14.28 -6.18
N LEU A 105 9.57 -13.35 -6.62
CA LEU A 105 10.27 -13.39 -7.89
C LEU A 105 11.70 -13.84 -7.68
N SER A 106 12.21 -14.70 -8.54
CA SER A 106 13.60 -15.12 -8.48
C SER A 106 14.23 -15.31 -9.86
N VAL A 107 15.50 -14.92 -9.96
CA VAL A 107 16.31 -15.06 -11.16
C VAL A 107 17.70 -15.61 -10.79
N ASN A 108 18.56 -15.86 -11.75
CA ASN A 108 19.91 -16.38 -11.52
C ASN A 108 19.91 -17.62 -10.59
N LYS A 109 19.10 -18.65 -10.96
CA LYS A 109 18.95 -19.89 -10.19
C LYS A 109 18.58 -19.65 -8.72
N GLY A 110 17.76 -18.63 -8.46
CA GLY A 110 17.28 -18.29 -7.12
C GLY A 110 18.23 -17.48 -6.24
N GLN A 111 19.38 -17.03 -6.77
CA GLN A 111 20.34 -16.22 -6.03
C GLN A 111 19.87 -14.77 -5.86
N THR A 112 19.12 -14.26 -6.84
CA THR A 112 18.55 -12.91 -6.79
C THR A 112 17.03 -13.02 -6.64
N LYS A 113 16.49 -12.39 -5.59
CA LYS A 113 15.07 -12.44 -5.28
C LYS A 113 14.53 -11.05 -4.96
N SER A 114 13.28 -10.85 -5.29
CA SER A 114 12.45 -9.76 -4.75
C SER A 114 11.05 -10.27 -4.47
N SER A 115 10.23 -9.43 -3.84
CA SER A 115 8.84 -9.76 -3.61
C SER A 115 7.95 -8.56 -3.80
N MET A 116 6.72 -8.84 -4.18
CA MET A 116 5.58 -7.92 -4.17
C MET A 116 4.39 -8.61 -3.52
N PHE A 117 3.29 -7.92 -3.36
CA PHE A 117 2.12 -8.48 -2.69
C PHE A 117 0.84 -7.97 -3.32
N PHE A 118 -0.23 -8.68 -3.06
CA PHE A 118 -1.61 -8.26 -3.22
C PHE A 118 -2.49 -8.90 -2.13
N VAL A 119 -3.69 -8.41 -2.01
CA VAL A 119 -4.70 -8.92 -1.07
C VAL A 119 -5.84 -9.53 -1.86
N VAL A 120 -6.30 -10.69 -1.45
CA VAL A 120 -7.55 -11.26 -1.92
C VAL A 120 -8.62 -10.98 -0.87
N ARG A 121 -9.62 -10.18 -1.24
CA ARG A 121 -10.83 -9.97 -0.44
C ARG A 121 -11.71 -11.22 -0.51
N SER A 122 -12.61 -11.33 0.44
CA SER A 122 -13.61 -12.41 0.40
C SER A 122 -14.56 -12.24 -0.80
N GLY A 123 -14.72 -13.27 -1.63
CA GLY A 123 -15.74 -13.31 -2.68
C GLY A 123 -17.17 -13.37 -2.11
N THR A 124 -17.29 -13.72 -0.83
CA THR A 124 -18.57 -13.75 -0.08
C THR A 124 -18.40 -13.04 1.26
N PRO A 125 -18.33 -11.69 1.27
CA PRO A 125 -18.03 -10.92 2.48
C PRO A 125 -18.93 -11.28 3.66
N GLY A 126 -18.31 -11.48 4.83
CA GLY A 126 -19.01 -11.78 6.07
C GLY A 126 -19.59 -13.21 6.18
N LYS A 127 -19.37 -14.09 5.19
CA LYS A 127 -19.86 -15.49 5.25
C LYS A 127 -18.98 -16.35 6.16
N ASN A 128 -17.68 -16.34 5.94
CA ASN A 128 -16.71 -17.16 6.66
C ASN A 128 -16.12 -16.44 7.86
N SER A 129 -16.08 -15.11 7.84
CA SER A 129 -15.63 -14.26 8.94
C SER A 129 -16.59 -13.09 9.15
N LYS A 130 -16.77 -12.68 10.38
CA LYS A 130 -17.47 -11.42 10.76
C LYS A 130 -16.49 -10.30 11.12
N ILE A 131 -15.20 -10.55 10.90
CA ILE A 131 -14.09 -9.64 11.22
C ILE A 131 -13.35 -9.32 9.92
N LEU A 132 -13.23 -8.04 9.62
CA LEU A 132 -12.44 -7.52 8.51
C LEU A 132 -11.15 -6.91 9.06
N LEU A 133 -10.00 -7.44 8.66
CA LEU A 133 -8.69 -6.84 8.91
C LEU A 133 -8.32 -5.95 7.71
N GLN A 134 -8.29 -4.65 7.95
CA GLN A 134 -7.85 -3.68 6.97
C GLN A 134 -6.34 -3.48 7.08
N LEU A 135 -5.62 -3.69 5.98
CA LEU A 135 -4.17 -3.51 5.88
C LEU A 135 -3.83 -2.08 5.49
N SER A 136 -2.76 -1.57 6.07
CA SER A 136 -2.33 -0.17 5.96
C SER A 136 -1.53 0.11 4.67
N ALA A 137 -2.05 -0.30 3.50
CA ALA A 137 -1.37 -0.22 2.22
C ALA A 137 -0.98 1.22 1.83
N ASN A 138 -1.76 2.22 2.23
CA ASN A 138 -1.43 3.63 2.04
C ASN A 138 -0.14 4.00 2.79
N THR A 139 0.00 3.51 4.01
CA THR A 139 1.21 3.71 4.82
C THR A 139 2.41 3.01 4.18
N TYR A 140 2.24 1.78 3.69
CA TYR A 140 3.33 1.08 2.98
C TYR A 140 3.83 1.89 1.79
N ASN A 141 2.92 2.43 0.96
CA ASN A 141 3.29 3.25 -0.18
C ASN A 141 3.95 4.57 0.24
N ALA A 142 3.43 5.23 1.30
CA ALA A 142 3.99 6.47 1.82
C ALA A 142 5.44 6.36 2.28
N TYR A 143 5.84 5.18 2.76
CA TYR A 143 7.20 4.88 3.22
C TYR A 143 8.10 4.27 2.14
N THR A 144 7.55 3.82 1.02
CA THR A 144 8.34 3.25 -0.06
C THR A 144 9.09 4.34 -0.80
N ASN A 145 10.44 4.24 -0.86
CA ASN A 145 11.31 5.17 -1.59
C ASN A 145 11.83 4.62 -2.92
N TRP A 146 11.36 3.46 -3.34
CA TRP A 146 11.73 2.89 -4.63
C TRP A 146 11.36 3.85 -5.77
N GLY A 147 12.28 4.08 -6.70
CA GLY A 147 12.10 5.06 -7.77
C GLY A 147 12.45 6.51 -7.36
N GLY A 148 13.10 6.71 -6.19
CA GLY A 148 13.74 7.97 -5.81
C GLY A 148 13.14 8.63 -4.57
N HIS A 149 11.83 8.76 -4.45
CA HIS A 149 11.18 9.53 -3.37
C HIS A 149 10.12 8.72 -2.63
N SER A 150 9.89 9.11 -1.37
CA SER A 150 8.73 8.73 -0.55
C SER A 150 8.04 10.00 -0.03
N LEU A 151 7.02 9.87 0.82
CA LEU A 151 6.46 11.02 1.53
C LEU A 151 7.32 11.49 2.73
N TYR A 152 8.61 11.12 2.75
CA TYR A 152 9.56 11.47 3.80
C TYR A 152 10.90 11.92 3.21
N SER A 153 11.39 13.07 3.66
CA SER A 153 12.67 13.63 3.20
C SER A 153 13.88 12.78 3.59
N TYR A 154 13.84 12.07 4.71
CA TYR A 154 14.96 11.23 5.17
C TYR A 154 15.11 9.92 4.39
N HIS A 155 14.15 9.59 3.51
CA HIS A 155 14.25 8.42 2.63
C HIS A 155 14.88 8.76 1.27
N ASP A 156 15.00 10.04 0.95
CA ASP A 156 15.52 10.49 -0.32
C ASP A 156 17.02 10.76 -0.25
N ARG A 157 17.69 10.54 -1.38
CA ARG A 157 19.13 10.78 -1.55
C ARG A 157 19.50 12.26 -1.40
N ASP A 158 18.59 13.15 -1.81
CA ASP A 158 18.77 14.60 -1.82
C ASP A 158 18.08 15.29 -0.65
N GLY A 159 17.52 14.53 0.29
CA GLY A 159 16.76 15.07 1.43
C GLY A 159 15.44 15.72 1.04
N LEU A 160 14.90 15.43 -0.15
CA LEU A 160 13.65 15.98 -0.64
C LEU A 160 12.46 15.10 -0.25
N GLN A 161 11.39 15.73 0.17
CA GLN A 161 10.12 15.06 0.44
C GLN A 161 9.27 15.00 -0.83
N GLY A 162 8.83 13.80 -1.21
CA GLY A 162 7.80 13.64 -2.22
C GLY A 162 6.43 14.07 -1.71
N HIS A 163 5.60 14.62 -2.60
CA HIS A 163 4.21 14.99 -2.29
C HIS A 163 3.18 14.06 -2.95
N ARG A 164 3.65 13.18 -3.82
CA ARG A 164 2.84 12.19 -4.52
C ARG A 164 3.58 10.88 -4.59
N VAL A 165 2.90 9.77 -4.35
CA VAL A 165 3.44 8.41 -4.46
C VAL A 165 2.49 7.52 -5.25
N SER A 166 3.04 6.75 -6.18
CA SER A 166 2.28 5.83 -7.04
C SER A 166 2.32 4.41 -6.49
N PHE A 167 1.24 3.65 -6.68
CA PHE A 167 1.21 2.21 -6.45
C PHE A 167 1.74 1.41 -7.66
N ASN A 168 1.86 2.02 -8.85
CA ASN A 168 2.34 1.37 -10.07
C ASN A 168 3.88 1.28 -10.12
N ARG A 169 4.48 0.79 -9.05
CA ARG A 169 5.92 0.59 -8.86
C ARG A 169 6.17 -0.50 -7.81
N PRO A 170 7.37 -1.07 -7.73
CA PRO A 170 7.73 -1.94 -6.61
C PRO A 170 7.50 -1.28 -5.26
N LEU A 171 6.73 -1.95 -4.40
CA LEU A 171 6.37 -1.46 -3.07
C LEU A 171 7.04 -2.28 -1.98
N SER A 172 7.45 -1.60 -0.91
CA SER A 172 7.84 -2.23 0.34
C SER A 172 6.60 -2.47 1.20
N SER A 173 6.41 -3.70 1.69
CA SER A 173 5.34 -4.03 2.62
C SER A 173 5.81 -3.97 4.06
N GLN A 174 4.98 -3.44 4.95
CA GLN A 174 5.20 -3.49 6.40
C GLN A 174 4.42 -4.64 7.07
N PHE A 175 3.67 -5.44 6.30
CA PHE A 175 2.80 -6.50 6.79
C PHE A 175 3.50 -7.45 7.78
N PHE A 176 4.71 -7.90 7.46
CA PHE A 176 5.45 -8.82 8.33
C PHE A 176 5.89 -8.20 9.66
N ASN A 177 5.99 -6.88 9.73
CA ASN A 177 6.37 -6.17 10.95
C ASN A 177 5.18 -6.01 11.92
N TRP A 178 3.96 -5.89 11.37
CA TRP A 178 2.80 -5.43 12.13
C TRP A 178 1.60 -6.37 12.06
N GLU A 179 0.99 -6.52 10.88
CA GLU A 179 -0.29 -7.23 10.77
C GLU A 179 -0.13 -8.75 10.78
N ALA A 180 0.96 -9.29 10.22
CA ALA A 180 1.19 -10.74 10.17
C ALA A 180 1.25 -11.41 11.54
N PRO A 181 1.94 -10.86 12.57
CA PRO A 181 1.91 -11.44 13.91
C PRO A 181 0.50 -11.55 14.47
N PHE A 182 -0.35 -10.53 14.26
CA PHE A 182 -1.74 -10.55 14.68
C PHE A 182 -2.57 -11.57 13.89
N ALA A 183 -2.45 -11.59 12.56
CA ALA A 183 -3.16 -12.53 11.70
C ALA A 183 -2.80 -13.98 12.03
N ASN A 184 -1.53 -14.27 12.26
CA ASN A 184 -1.05 -15.59 12.65
C ASN A 184 -1.59 -16.00 14.02
N TRP A 185 -1.61 -15.06 14.98
CA TRP A 185 -2.22 -15.29 16.28
C TRP A 185 -3.72 -15.59 16.16
N ALA A 186 -4.44 -14.85 15.35
CA ALA A 186 -5.87 -15.07 15.13
C ALA A 186 -6.13 -16.45 14.53
N GLU A 187 -5.40 -16.83 13.47
CA GLU A 187 -5.53 -18.16 12.86
C GLU A 187 -5.18 -19.29 13.86
N ALA A 188 -4.13 -19.13 14.65
CA ALA A 188 -3.73 -20.11 15.66
C ALA A 188 -4.80 -20.31 16.77
N ASN A 189 -5.64 -19.30 17.00
CA ASN A 189 -6.75 -19.34 17.96
C ASN A 189 -8.11 -19.63 17.29
N GLY A 190 -8.12 -20.04 16.03
CA GLY A 190 -9.36 -20.37 15.31
C GLY A 190 -10.24 -19.16 14.98
N ILE A 191 -9.69 -17.95 15.03
CA ILE A 191 -10.39 -16.70 14.69
C ILE A 191 -10.21 -16.46 13.19
N ALA A 192 -11.30 -16.60 12.44
CA ALA A 192 -11.31 -16.30 11.02
C ALA A 192 -11.26 -14.79 10.76
N LEU A 193 -10.42 -14.37 9.82
CA LEU A 193 -10.33 -13.00 9.33
C LEU A 193 -10.57 -12.96 7.82
N ASP A 194 -11.33 -11.96 7.37
CA ASP A 194 -11.29 -11.50 5.98
C ASP A 194 -10.38 -10.27 5.89
N PHE A 195 -9.76 -10.04 4.75
CA PHE A 195 -8.76 -9.00 4.54
C PHE A 195 -9.25 -7.98 3.52
N ALA A 196 -8.84 -6.73 3.72
CA ALA A 196 -8.99 -5.62 2.77
C ALA A 196 -7.76 -4.71 2.87
N VAL A 197 -7.64 -3.74 1.96
CA VAL A 197 -6.64 -2.66 2.05
C VAL A 197 -7.34 -1.32 2.25
N ASN A 198 -6.59 -0.25 2.58
CA ASN A 198 -7.16 1.08 2.78
C ASN A 198 -8.08 1.53 1.63
N SER A 199 -7.67 1.32 0.37
CA SER A 199 -8.45 1.73 -0.80
C SER A 199 -9.80 1.01 -0.91
N ASP A 200 -9.94 -0.20 -0.36
CA ASP A 200 -11.23 -0.90 -0.37
C ASP A 200 -12.30 -0.18 0.47
N LEU A 201 -11.89 0.49 1.56
CA LEU A 201 -12.83 1.29 2.35
C LEU A 201 -13.29 2.56 1.61
N GLU A 202 -12.50 3.02 0.63
CA GLU A 202 -12.86 4.15 -0.23
C GLU A 202 -13.69 3.71 -1.43
N PHE A 203 -13.21 2.70 -2.18
CA PHE A 203 -13.77 2.31 -3.48
C PHE A 203 -14.75 1.14 -3.42
N HIS A 204 -14.77 0.38 -2.33
CA HIS A 204 -15.66 -0.76 -2.09
C HIS A 204 -16.34 -0.71 -0.71
N PRO A 205 -16.88 0.45 -0.27
CA PRO A 205 -17.42 0.60 1.09
C PRO A 205 -18.60 -0.31 1.39
N GLU A 206 -19.26 -0.85 0.38
CA GLU A 206 -20.38 -1.78 0.51
C GLU A 206 -20.00 -3.08 1.22
N ILE A 207 -18.71 -3.44 1.27
CA ILE A 207 -18.25 -4.63 1.98
C ILE A 207 -18.44 -4.51 3.49
N LEU A 208 -18.32 -3.29 4.03
CA LEU A 208 -18.33 -3.03 5.48
C LEU A 208 -19.59 -3.57 6.15
N LYS A 209 -20.77 -3.43 5.52
CA LYS A 209 -22.06 -3.87 6.08
C LYS A 209 -22.14 -5.36 6.38
N HIS A 210 -21.24 -6.17 5.84
CA HIS A 210 -21.22 -7.62 6.03
C HIS A 210 -20.44 -8.06 7.27
N TYR A 211 -19.65 -7.16 7.84
CA TYR A 211 -18.80 -7.42 9.00
C TYR A 211 -19.42 -6.82 10.27
N LYS A 212 -19.10 -7.43 11.42
CA LYS A 212 -19.45 -6.90 12.75
C LYS A 212 -18.32 -6.08 13.36
N LEU A 213 -17.09 -6.33 12.91
CA LEU A 213 -15.88 -5.70 13.43
C LEU A 213 -14.91 -5.42 12.28
N VAL A 214 -14.43 -4.20 12.23
CA VAL A 214 -13.29 -3.80 11.38
C VAL A 214 -12.09 -3.57 12.29
N LEU A 215 -10.95 -4.12 11.90
CA LEU A 215 -9.68 -4.01 12.63
C LEU A 215 -8.68 -3.21 11.81
N SER A 216 -8.04 -2.24 12.45
CA SER A 216 -6.80 -1.58 12.01
C SER A 216 -5.68 -1.99 12.96
N VAL A 217 -4.65 -2.66 12.45
CA VAL A 217 -3.55 -3.21 13.24
C VAL A 217 -2.22 -2.68 12.74
N GLY A 218 -1.30 -2.37 13.64
CA GLY A 218 0.08 -2.02 13.31
C GLY A 218 0.33 -0.54 13.11
N HIS A 219 0.49 -0.07 11.88
CA HIS A 219 0.86 1.32 11.57
C HIS A 219 -0.02 1.86 10.44
N ASP A 220 -1.09 2.59 10.76
CA ASP A 220 -2.15 3.00 9.83
C ASP A 220 -2.31 4.52 9.75
N GLU A 221 -1.33 5.17 9.18
CA GLU A 221 -1.06 6.59 9.30
C GLU A 221 -1.78 7.46 8.25
N TYR A 222 -2.06 6.93 7.03
CA TYR A 222 -2.50 7.70 5.86
C TYR A 222 -3.93 7.34 5.43
N TRP A 223 -4.86 8.26 5.66
CA TRP A 223 -6.28 8.05 5.40
C TRP A 223 -6.84 9.09 4.42
N SER A 224 -7.62 8.65 3.43
CA SER A 224 -8.38 9.58 2.60
C SER A 224 -9.69 10.01 3.26
N SER A 225 -10.27 11.14 2.83
CA SER A 225 -11.54 11.60 3.36
C SER A 225 -12.68 10.62 3.07
N PRO A 226 -12.85 10.09 1.84
CA PRO A 226 -13.90 9.11 1.59
C PRO A 226 -13.74 7.82 2.41
N MET A 227 -12.52 7.31 2.57
CA MET A 227 -12.24 6.15 3.42
C MET A 227 -12.72 6.38 4.86
N ARG A 228 -12.41 7.55 5.43
CA ARG A 228 -12.81 7.93 6.77
C ARG A 228 -14.34 8.13 6.87
N ASP A 229 -14.95 8.79 5.88
CA ASP A 229 -16.39 9.01 5.82
C ASP A 229 -17.16 7.69 5.84
N ASN A 230 -16.69 6.72 5.05
CA ASN A 230 -17.30 5.39 4.95
C ASN A 230 -17.18 4.61 6.27
N LEU A 231 -16.03 4.70 6.95
CA LEU A 231 -15.84 4.02 8.23
C LEU A 231 -16.65 4.70 9.35
N GLU A 232 -16.70 6.04 9.40
CA GLU A 232 -17.56 6.77 10.35
C GLU A 232 -19.04 6.45 10.12
N LYS A 233 -19.48 6.33 8.86
CA LYS A 233 -20.84 5.89 8.53
C LYS A 233 -21.09 4.47 9.01
N TYR A 234 -20.16 3.54 8.79
CA TYR A 234 -20.28 2.16 9.28
C TYR A 234 -20.45 2.12 10.81
N ILE A 235 -19.70 2.95 11.56
CA ILE A 235 -19.84 3.07 13.02
C ILE A 235 -21.23 3.63 13.38
N ALA A 236 -21.67 4.68 12.70
CA ALA A 236 -22.98 5.29 12.93
C ALA A 236 -24.14 4.32 12.66
N ASP A 237 -23.96 3.41 11.71
CA ASP A 237 -24.92 2.34 11.38
C ASP A 237 -24.84 1.15 12.37
N GLY A 238 -24.02 1.24 13.44
CA GLY A 238 -23.91 0.21 14.49
C GLY A 238 -22.76 -0.79 14.31
N GLY A 239 -21.85 -0.55 13.39
CA GLY A 239 -20.62 -1.33 13.22
C GLY A 239 -19.59 -1.05 14.33
N ASN A 240 -18.68 -1.98 14.55
CA ASN A 240 -17.61 -1.84 15.53
C ASN A 240 -16.27 -1.72 14.85
N VAL A 241 -15.40 -0.85 15.37
CA VAL A 241 -14.02 -0.70 14.91
C VAL A 241 -13.08 -0.80 16.10
N ALA A 242 -11.99 -1.53 15.95
CA ALA A 242 -10.93 -1.55 16.94
C ALA A 242 -9.59 -1.15 16.30
N PHE A 243 -8.96 -0.15 16.90
CA PHE A 243 -7.66 0.36 16.49
C PHE A 243 -6.57 -0.21 17.41
N PHE A 244 -5.80 -1.15 16.86
CA PHE A 244 -4.57 -1.69 17.46
C PHE A 244 -3.35 -1.21 16.68
N SER A 245 -3.42 0.03 16.18
CA SER A 245 -2.42 0.64 15.31
C SER A 245 -1.87 1.93 15.91
N GLY A 246 -0.62 2.23 15.55
CA GLY A 246 0.01 3.50 15.87
C GLY A 246 -0.17 4.54 14.76
N ASN A 247 -0.03 5.82 15.09
CA ASN A 247 -0.19 6.97 14.20
C ASN A 247 -1.52 6.98 13.44
N THR A 248 -2.51 6.29 13.94
CA THR A 248 -3.75 5.99 13.25
C THR A 248 -4.45 7.27 12.78
N CYS A 249 -4.76 7.31 11.48
CA CYS A 249 -5.45 8.46 10.87
C CYS A 249 -4.74 9.80 11.12
N CYS A 250 -3.39 9.82 11.04
CA CYS A 250 -2.58 11.02 11.28
C CYS A 250 -2.65 11.99 10.11
N TRP A 251 -2.36 11.49 8.88
CA TRP A 251 -2.30 12.30 7.67
C TRP A 251 -3.52 12.10 6.79
N GLN A 252 -4.18 13.21 6.42
CA GLN A 252 -5.13 13.19 5.32
C GLN A 252 -4.38 13.09 3.99
N VAL A 253 -4.78 12.15 3.16
CA VAL A 253 -4.31 11.99 1.78
C VAL A 253 -5.46 12.17 0.80
N ARG A 254 -5.13 12.45 -0.45
CA ARG A 254 -6.07 12.34 -1.56
C ARG A 254 -5.66 11.20 -2.46
N SER A 255 -6.63 10.33 -2.74
CA SER A 255 -6.47 9.29 -3.76
C SER A 255 -6.59 9.91 -5.14
N GLU A 256 -5.73 9.49 -6.05
CA GLU A 256 -5.69 9.91 -7.45
C GLU A 256 -5.69 8.68 -8.36
N GLU A 257 -6.11 8.87 -9.61
CA GLU A 257 -6.11 7.82 -10.63
C GLU A 257 -6.81 6.53 -10.15
N ASP A 258 -8.03 6.67 -9.60
CA ASP A 258 -8.82 5.56 -9.05
C ASP A 258 -8.05 4.73 -8.00
N GLY A 259 -7.35 5.42 -7.08
CA GLY A 259 -6.61 4.82 -5.99
C GLY A 259 -5.21 4.33 -6.36
N ARG A 260 -4.73 4.58 -7.58
CA ARG A 260 -3.38 4.17 -8.01
C ARG A 260 -2.26 5.11 -7.58
N ALA A 261 -2.60 6.27 -7.01
CA ALA A 261 -1.63 7.18 -6.41
C ALA A 261 -2.23 7.91 -5.21
N LEU A 262 -1.34 8.41 -4.36
CA LEU A 262 -1.69 9.22 -3.18
C LEU A 262 -0.94 10.54 -3.23
N THR A 263 -1.64 11.63 -2.89
CA THR A 263 -1.04 12.95 -2.68
C THR A 263 -1.10 13.33 -1.20
N CYS A 264 0.04 13.77 -0.65
CA CYS A 264 0.15 14.29 0.72
C CYS A 264 1.25 15.34 0.83
N TYR A 265 0.86 16.57 1.16
CA TYR A 265 1.80 17.69 1.32
C TYR A 265 2.32 17.83 2.75
N LYS A 266 1.67 17.23 3.72
CA LYS A 266 2.05 17.26 5.15
C LYS A 266 2.21 18.71 5.67
N GLN A 267 3.39 19.04 6.21
CA GLN A 267 3.71 20.37 6.69
C GLN A 267 3.75 21.45 5.57
N TRP A 268 3.87 21.03 4.31
CA TRP A 268 3.91 21.93 3.16
C TRP A 268 2.51 22.19 2.57
N TYR A 269 1.46 22.11 3.40
CA TYR A 269 0.07 22.25 2.98
C TYR A 269 -0.23 23.57 2.24
N ASN A 270 0.54 24.63 2.47
CA ASN A 270 0.38 25.94 1.84
C ASN A 270 0.77 25.94 0.34
N ILE A 271 1.54 24.96 -0.13
CA ILE A 271 1.82 24.76 -1.56
C ILE A 271 0.92 23.69 -2.18
N ASP A 272 0.07 23.03 -1.40
CA ASP A 272 -0.97 22.16 -1.92
C ASP A 272 -1.90 22.98 -2.84
N PRO A 273 -2.15 22.57 -4.10
CA PRO A 273 -3.04 23.31 -5.01
C PRO A 273 -4.42 23.59 -4.41
N VAL A 274 -4.93 22.71 -3.56
CA VAL A 274 -6.23 22.84 -2.88
C VAL A 274 -6.24 24.04 -1.92
N PHE A 275 -5.10 24.43 -1.35
CA PHE A 275 -5.00 25.58 -0.46
C PHE A 275 -5.45 26.86 -1.13
N ARG A 276 -5.01 27.11 -2.36
CA ARG A 276 -5.39 28.30 -3.14
C ARG A 276 -6.83 28.27 -3.63
N GLN A 277 -7.43 27.08 -3.71
CA GLN A 277 -8.83 26.92 -4.11
C GLN A 277 -9.82 27.16 -2.96
N GLY A 278 -9.33 27.35 -1.74
CA GLY A 278 -10.14 27.63 -0.55
C GLY A 278 -10.86 26.41 0.04
N ASN A 279 -10.69 25.23 -0.52
CA ASN A 279 -11.29 24.00 0.01
C ASN A 279 -10.35 23.34 1.05
N HIS A 280 -10.12 24.05 2.15
CA HIS A 280 -9.12 23.66 3.15
C HIS A 280 -9.42 22.34 3.86
N ARG A 281 -10.67 21.89 3.88
CA ARG A 281 -11.03 20.58 4.47
C ARG A 281 -10.43 19.40 3.69
N LEU A 282 -10.02 19.61 2.43
CA LEU A 282 -9.36 18.60 1.58
C LEU A 282 -7.84 18.74 1.53
N LEU A 283 -7.24 19.61 2.35
CA LEU A 283 -5.79 19.72 2.43
C LEU A 283 -5.16 18.41 2.86
N SER A 284 -4.14 17.98 2.15
CA SER A 284 -3.40 16.76 2.47
C SER A 284 -2.31 17.02 3.52
N THR A 285 -2.76 17.23 4.76
CA THR A 285 -1.98 17.54 5.95
C THR A 285 -2.51 16.72 7.14
N LEU A 286 -2.13 17.10 8.37
CA LEU A 286 -2.67 16.45 9.57
C LEU A 286 -4.21 16.57 9.62
N TRP A 287 -4.88 15.50 9.98
CA TRP A 287 -6.32 15.54 10.25
C TRP A 287 -6.67 16.52 11.39
N SER A 288 -5.77 16.68 12.36
CA SER A 288 -5.89 17.62 13.46
C SER A 288 -5.55 19.08 13.09
N HIS A 289 -5.10 19.35 11.83
CA HIS A 289 -4.79 20.70 11.41
C HIS A 289 -6.04 21.60 11.46
N HIS A 290 -5.91 22.84 12.00
CA HIS A 290 -7.04 23.75 12.23
C HIS A 290 -7.85 24.10 10.95
N LEU A 291 -7.25 24.04 9.77
CA LEU A 291 -7.94 24.26 8.50
C LEU A 291 -8.75 23.02 8.03
N VAL A 292 -8.30 21.81 8.37
CA VAL A 292 -9.03 20.57 8.10
C VAL A 292 -10.19 20.41 9.08
N ASP A 293 -9.97 20.74 10.35
CA ASP A 293 -10.96 20.76 11.43
C ASP A 293 -11.69 19.42 11.64
N ARG A 294 -10.96 18.32 11.48
CA ARG A 294 -11.48 16.97 11.66
C ARG A 294 -10.45 16.07 12.35
N PRO A 295 -10.11 16.36 13.62
CA PRO A 295 -9.04 15.64 14.30
C PRO A 295 -9.33 14.14 14.42
N GLU A 296 -8.27 13.34 14.39
CA GLU A 296 -8.32 11.88 14.41
C GLU A 296 -9.00 11.32 15.66
N ASN A 297 -8.87 12.01 16.81
CA ASN A 297 -9.46 11.56 18.07
C ASN A 297 -10.99 11.45 18.04
N LYS A 298 -11.68 12.14 17.13
CA LYS A 298 -13.12 11.98 16.92
C LYS A 298 -13.50 10.63 16.36
N LEU A 299 -12.58 9.95 15.67
CA LEU A 299 -12.76 8.62 15.14
C LEU A 299 -12.14 7.55 16.06
N THR A 300 -10.90 7.77 16.49
CA THR A 300 -10.09 6.76 17.17
C THR A 300 -10.22 6.78 18.70
N GLY A 301 -10.82 7.84 19.26
CA GLY A 301 -10.90 8.06 20.70
C GLY A 301 -9.62 8.61 21.32
N VAL A 302 -8.50 8.64 20.60
CA VAL A 302 -7.21 9.17 21.07
C VAL A 302 -6.60 10.09 20.02
N GLY A 303 -5.91 11.16 20.47
CA GLY A 303 -5.25 12.12 19.59
C GLY A 303 -3.75 11.80 19.46
N PHE A 304 -3.19 12.14 18.30
CA PHE A 304 -1.76 12.02 18.03
C PHE A 304 -1.07 13.39 18.12
N LEU A 305 -1.06 13.97 19.33
CA LEU A 305 -0.46 15.29 19.55
C LEU A 305 0.96 15.26 20.09
N ARG A 306 1.38 14.16 20.72
CA ARG A 306 2.70 14.01 21.35
C ARG A 306 3.11 12.54 21.38
N GLY A 307 4.40 12.26 21.25
CA GLY A 307 5.04 11.09 21.79
C GLY A 307 5.22 9.88 20.90
N GLY A 308 4.92 9.92 19.64
CA GLY A 308 4.88 8.73 18.77
C GLY A 308 6.12 7.84 18.74
N TYR A 309 7.32 8.31 19.04
CA TYR A 309 8.56 7.51 18.99
C TYR A 309 9.42 7.64 20.26
N HIS A 310 8.79 7.80 21.40
CA HIS A 310 9.53 7.88 22.66
C HIS A 310 10.15 6.52 23.01
N LYS A 311 11.46 6.42 22.92
CA LYS A 311 12.22 5.22 23.32
C LYS A 311 12.42 5.08 24.84
N SER A 312 12.08 6.10 25.60
CA SER A 312 12.10 6.10 27.05
C SER A 312 10.73 6.49 27.57
N HIS A 313 10.15 5.66 28.37
CA HIS A 313 8.92 5.80 29.17
C HIS A 313 8.13 7.07 28.91
N GLY A 314 6.93 6.95 28.38
CA GLY A 314 6.02 8.07 28.30
C GLY A 314 5.85 8.71 29.68
N GLN A 315 6.45 9.85 29.88
CA GLN A 315 5.95 10.79 30.87
C GLN A 315 4.82 11.54 30.19
N PHE A 316 3.62 11.24 30.59
CA PHE A 316 2.41 11.94 30.21
C PHE A 316 2.19 13.12 31.18
#